data_3a260eadb3832b71ff67b1369598332f
#
_entry.id   3a260eadb3832b71ff67b1369598332f
#
_cell.length_a   1.000
_cell.length_b   1.000
_cell.length_c   1.000
_cell.angle_alpha   90.00
_cell.angle_beta   90.00
_cell.angle_gamma   90.00
#
_symmetry.space_group_name_H-M   'P 1'
#
loop_
_entity.id
_entity.type
_entity.pdbx_description
1 polymer ?
#
loop_
_entity_poly.entity_id
_entity_poly.type
_entity_poly.pdbx_seq_one_letter_code
_entity_poly.pdbx_strand_id
1 'polypeptide(L)'
;MSGAFHSPRLNQGAALLLLTAACLAAWPGTALALGDSRPITVLVEGEVRRPGAYSLPPDATLSSLVLAAGAMTDNADFGGAALYRASALASQKARLAETAEEIARVVEKAEAAGAGNTLLPILAFLRELRPNGRVPVRMTFPRLMKNSPHDLRLEEGDILLIPPMAESVTVAGAAHNPSDNVSFIPGAPLKEYIRRAGGYKDDADQNHVHLLRANGTTVLLTPGFLSWNPAAYRWEVTALTGAIPDISPGDTIVVFRALPSGLPRQTARRLRQALVLALEIAGVTGIPPEPPAAAPETTSP
;
A
#
# COMPACT_ATOMS: atom_id res chain seq x y z
N MET A 1 -10.98 -99.06 -18.78
CA MET A 1 -9.56 -99.42 -18.56
C MET A 1 -8.82 -98.13 -18.29
N SER A 2 -8.31 -98.08 -17.11
CA SER A 2 -7.79 -96.94 -16.40
C SER A 2 -6.33 -96.63 -16.80
N GLY A 3 -5.98 -95.36 -16.99
CA GLY A 3 -4.62 -94.97 -17.19
C GLY A 3 -4.40 -93.60 -16.46
N ALA A 4 -3.85 -93.74 -15.27
CA ALA A 4 -3.51 -92.57 -14.44
C ALA A 4 -2.25 -91.87 -14.97
N PHE A 5 -2.32 -90.58 -15.18
CA PHE A 5 -1.15 -89.74 -15.43
C PHE A 5 -0.79 -88.95 -14.15
N HIS A 6 0.39 -89.24 -13.67
CA HIS A 6 1.06 -88.54 -12.56
C HIS A 6 1.69 -87.26 -13.08
N SER A 7 1.34 -86.11 -12.51
CA SER A 7 2.01 -84.87 -12.78
C SER A 7 2.88 -84.42 -11.56
N PRO A 8 4.12 -83.96 -11.77
CA PRO A 8 5.00 -83.61 -10.69
C PRO A 8 4.64 -82.20 -10.19
N ARG A 9 4.53 -82.02 -8.89
CA ARG A 9 4.36 -80.76 -8.19
C ARG A 9 5.67 -79.99 -8.30
N LEU A 10 5.67 -78.86 -9.05
CA LEU A 10 6.73 -77.89 -9.00
C LEU A 10 6.54 -77.03 -7.74
N ASN A 11 7.63 -76.85 -7.03
CA ASN A 11 7.79 -76.14 -5.78
C ASN A 11 7.70 -74.66 -6.04
N GLN A 12 6.56 -73.98 -5.72
CA GLN A 12 6.29 -72.57 -5.94
C GLN A 12 6.83 -71.68 -4.82
N GLY A 13 7.76 -72.18 -4.02
CA GLY A 13 8.25 -71.42 -2.85
C GLY A 13 9.47 -70.52 -3.07
N ALA A 14 10.16 -70.60 -4.23
CA ALA A 14 11.44 -69.83 -4.40
C ALA A 14 11.38 -68.67 -5.33
N ALA A 15 10.24 -68.35 -6.00
CA ALA A 15 10.14 -67.25 -6.95
C ALA A 15 9.53 -65.94 -6.36
N LEU A 16 9.06 -65.98 -5.13
CA LEU A 16 8.37 -64.80 -4.51
C LEU A 16 9.27 -63.91 -3.66
N LEU A 17 10.53 -64.28 -3.44
CA LEU A 17 11.48 -63.50 -2.62
C LEU A 17 12.46 -62.63 -3.42
N LEU A 18 12.48 -62.70 -4.75
CA LEU A 18 13.36 -61.86 -5.59
C LEU A 18 12.66 -60.68 -6.27
N LEU A 19 11.34 -60.54 -6.17
CA LEU A 19 10.57 -59.41 -6.73
C LEU A 19 10.27 -58.29 -5.74
N THR A 20 10.55 -58.47 -4.45
CA THR A 20 10.32 -57.44 -3.43
C THR A 20 11.53 -56.53 -3.15
N ALA A 21 12.71 -56.89 -3.65
CA ALA A 21 13.94 -56.08 -3.45
C ALA A 21 14.19 -55.04 -4.54
N ALA A 22 13.46 -55.04 -5.67
CA ALA A 22 13.69 -54.15 -6.79
C ALA A 22 12.77 -52.89 -6.81
N CYS A 23 11.75 -52.83 -5.94
CA CYS A 23 10.85 -51.68 -5.88
C CYS A 23 11.20 -50.57 -4.83
N LEU A 24 12.31 -50.76 -4.11
CA LEU A 24 12.74 -49.77 -3.07
C LEU A 24 13.83 -48.78 -3.53
N ALA A 25 14.25 -48.83 -4.80
CA ALA A 25 15.39 -48.05 -5.28
C ALA A 25 15.06 -46.91 -6.25
N ALA A 26 13.81 -46.54 -6.46
CA ALA A 26 13.46 -45.44 -7.36
C ALA A 26 12.22 -44.65 -6.89
N TRP A 27 12.22 -44.20 -5.64
CA TRP A 27 11.49 -43.02 -5.30
C TRP A 27 12.43 -41.83 -5.50
N PRO A 28 12.21 -40.96 -6.52
CA PRO A 28 12.89 -39.69 -6.52
C PRO A 28 12.49 -39.01 -5.23
N GLY A 29 13.43 -38.81 -4.34
CA GLY A 29 13.22 -38.00 -3.15
C GLY A 29 12.69 -36.67 -3.64
N THR A 30 11.41 -36.43 -3.47
CA THR A 30 10.86 -35.10 -3.45
C THR A 30 11.58 -34.43 -2.29
N ALA A 31 12.68 -33.72 -2.61
CA ALA A 31 13.21 -32.74 -1.72
C ALA A 31 12.04 -31.75 -1.50
N LEU A 32 11.30 -31.96 -0.42
CA LEU A 32 10.47 -30.92 0.15
C LEU A 32 11.43 -29.74 0.29
N ALA A 33 11.29 -28.74 -0.58
CA ALA A 33 11.92 -27.47 -0.40
C ALA A 33 11.39 -27.00 0.97
N LEU A 34 12.19 -27.20 2.00
CA LEU A 34 12.02 -26.51 3.27
C LEU A 34 12.14 -25.05 2.91
N GLY A 35 10.99 -24.40 2.68
CA GLY A 35 10.93 -22.95 2.54
C GLY A 35 11.71 -22.37 3.71
N ASP A 36 12.42 -21.29 3.47
CA ASP A 36 13.27 -20.62 4.46
C ASP A 36 12.44 -20.46 5.75
N SER A 37 12.69 -21.33 6.71
CA SER A 37 11.92 -21.42 7.96
C SER A 37 12.40 -20.40 9.01
N ARG A 38 13.24 -19.45 8.58
CA ARG A 38 13.73 -18.43 9.48
C ARG A 38 12.57 -17.51 9.87
N PRO A 39 12.43 -17.23 11.18
CA PRO A 39 11.45 -16.26 11.62
C PRO A 39 11.78 -14.88 11.05
N ILE A 40 10.74 -14.10 10.75
CA ILE A 40 10.86 -12.68 10.36
C ILE A 40 10.72 -11.80 11.59
N THR A 41 11.48 -10.69 11.61
CA THR A 41 11.36 -9.66 12.64
C THR A 41 10.57 -8.49 12.08
N VAL A 42 9.51 -8.10 12.77
CA VAL A 42 8.63 -7.00 12.40
C VAL A 42 8.40 -6.09 13.60
N LEU A 43 8.17 -4.80 13.36
CA LEU A 43 7.91 -3.81 14.39
C LEU A 43 6.44 -3.37 14.36
N VAL A 44 5.85 -3.19 15.54
CA VAL A 44 4.52 -2.57 15.70
C VAL A 44 4.61 -1.37 16.60
N GLU A 45 4.08 -0.25 16.13
CA GLU A 45 4.07 1.03 16.85
C GLU A 45 2.66 1.61 16.94
N GLY A 46 2.46 2.50 17.91
CA GLY A 46 1.22 3.24 18.12
C GLY A 46 0.18 2.49 18.94
N GLU A 47 -1.08 2.59 18.55
CA GLU A 47 -2.25 2.21 19.32
C GLU A 47 -2.53 0.70 19.29
N VAL A 48 -1.59 -0.06 19.85
CA VAL A 48 -1.73 -1.49 20.19
C VAL A 48 -1.43 -1.69 21.66
N ARG A 49 -1.94 -2.75 22.24
CA ARG A 49 -1.76 -3.00 23.69
C ARG A 49 -0.30 -3.27 24.07
N ARG A 50 0.49 -3.82 23.18
CA ARG A 50 1.90 -4.14 23.38
C ARG A 50 2.70 -3.76 22.13
N PRO A 51 3.09 -2.49 21.96
CA PRO A 51 3.98 -2.10 20.88
C PRO A 51 5.38 -2.69 21.07
N GLY A 52 6.10 -2.90 19.97
CA GLY A 52 7.47 -3.44 20.00
C GLY A 52 7.78 -4.36 18.84
N ALA A 53 8.96 -4.96 18.88
CA ALA A 53 9.43 -5.90 17.87
C ALA A 53 8.92 -7.33 18.14
N TYR A 54 8.51 -8.02 17.07
CA TYR A 54 7.97 -9.37 17.10
C TYR A 54 8.74 -10.26 16.15
N SER A 55 9.16 -11.43 16.65
CA SER A 55 9.69 -12.52 15.83
C SER A 55 8.55 -13.47 15.47
N LEU A 56 8.22 -13.58 14.20
CA LEU A 56 7.06 -14.32 13.69
C LEU A 56 7.49 -15.35 12.64
N PRO A 57 6.66 -16.38 12.38
CA PRO A 57 6.89 -17.29 11.26
C PRO A 57 6.93 -16.54 9.92
N PRO A 58 7.65 -17.05 8.89
CA PRO A 58 7.82 -16.38 7.60
C PRO A 58 6.53 -16.25 6.78
N ASP A 59 5.47 -16.94 7.16
CA ASP A 59 4.13 -16.87 6.57
C ASP A 59 3.15 -15.98 7.40
N ALA A 60 3.65 -15.28 8.41
CA ALA A 60 2.84 -14.39 9.24
C ALA A 60 2.16 -13.28 8.44
N THR A 61 0.97 -12.90 8.90
CA THR A 61 0.15 -11.87 8.28
C THR A 61 -0.11 -10.69 9.24
N LEU A 62 -0.66 -9.59 8.70
CA LEU A 62 -1.04 -8.43 9.50
C LEU A 62 -1.96 -8.82 10.67
N SER A 63 -2.95 -9.69 10.43
CA SER A 63 -3.87 -10.11 11.49
C SER A 63 -3.16 -10.89 12.60
N SER A 64 -2.18 -11.74 12.26
CA SER A 64 -1.39 -12.48 13.23
C SER A 64 -0.50 -11.57 14.08
N LEU A 65 0.11 -10.55 13.45
CA LEU A 65 0.92 -9.55 14.12
C LEU A 65 0.12 -8.73 15.13
N VAL A 66 -1.04 -8.20 14.70
CA VAL A 66 -1.91 -7.41 15.58
C VAL A 66 -2.43 -8.24 16.76
N LEU A 67 -2.74 -9.52 16.54
CA LEU A 67 -3.11 -10.43 17.62
C LEU A 67 -1.95 -10.68 18.59
N ALA A 68 -0.73 -10.88 18.07
CA ALA A 68 0.48 -11.03 18.90
C ALA A 68 0.75 -9.78 19.74
N ALA A 69 0.49 -8.59 19.18
CA ALA A 69 0.57 -7.30 19.87
C ALA A 69 -0.57 -7.05 20.90
N GLY A 70 -1.46 -8.02 21.10
CA GLY A 70 -2.55 -7.94 22.09
C GLY A 70 -3.77 -7.19 21.58
N ALA A 71 -3.93 -7.06 20.27
CA ALA A 71 -4.93 -6.27 19.57
C ALA A 71 -4.73 -4.74 19.69
N MET A 72 -5.55 -4.00 18.97
CA MET A 72 -5.55 -2.54 18.98
C MET A 72 -6.23 -1.99 20.25
N THR A 73 -5.89 -0.77 20.61
CA THR A 73 -6.57 -0.03 21.70
C THR A 73 -7.91 0.54 21.21
N ASP A 74 -8.71 1.04 22.13
CA ASP A 74 -9.99 1.69 21.81
C ASP A 74 -9.79 3.05 21.11
N ASN A 75 -8.58 3.62 21.20
CA ASN A 75 -8.20 4.88 20.56
C ASN A 75 -7.51 4.70 19.18
N ALA A 76 -7.45 3.48 18.67
CA ALA A 76 -6.76 3.17 17.42
C ALA A 76 -7.54 3.65 16.19
N ASP A 77 -6.88 4.38 15.31
CA ASP A 77 -7.42 4.70 13.99
C ASP A 77 -7.13 3.59 13.00
N PHE A 78 -8.15 2.77 12.72
CA PHE A 78 -8.07 1.71 11.71
C PHE A 78 -7.87 2.26 10.29
N GLY A 79 -8.43 3.45 10.03
CA GLY A 79 -8.33 4.13 8.74
C GLY A 79 -6.96 4.73 8.47
N GLY A 80 -6.23 5.08 9.53
CA GLY A 80 -4.92 5.70 9.47
C GLY A 80 -3.74 4.73 9.50
N ALA A 81 -3.98 3.45 9.71
CA ALA A 81 -2.91 2.45 9.79
C ALA A 81 -2.02 2.46 8.55
N ALA A 82 -0.73 2.29 8.74
CA ALA A 82 0.28 2.29 7.68
C ALA A 82 1.29 1.15 7.89
N LEU A 83 1.62 0.46 6.81
CA LEU A 83 2.70 -0.51 6.76
C LEU A 83 3.88 0.12 6.01
N TYR A 84 5.06 0.12 6.59
CA TYR A 84 6.30 0.55 5.93
C TYR A 84 7.13 -0.68 5.59
N ARG A 85 7.57 -0.77 4.33
CA ARG A 85 8.21 -1.97 3.78
C ARG A 85 9.37 -1.60 2.87
N ALA A 86 10.49 -2.30 3.03
CA ALA A 86 11.70 -2.03 2.26
C ALA A 86 11.53 -2.33 0.75
N SER A 87 10.82 -3.40 0.39
CA SER A 87 10.53 -3.74 -1.00
C SER A 87 9.63 -2.69 -1.68
N ALA A 88 8.65 -2.14 -0.94
CA ALA A 88 7.82 -1.03 -1.41
C ALA A 88 8.63 0.25 -1.59
N LEU A 89 9.56 0.55 -0.66
CA LEU A 89 10.45 1.70 -0.76
C LEU A 89 11.30 1.63 -2.04
N ALA A 90 11.87 0.46 -2.34
CA ALA A 90 12.65 0.27 -3.57
C ALA A 90 11.78 0.49 -4.83
N SER A 91 10.57 -0.05 -4.84
CA SER A 91 9.61 0.12 -5.93
C SER A 91 9.17 1.57 -6.10
N GLN A 92 8.91 2.28 -5.01
CA GLN A 92 8.54 3.70 -5.03
C GLN A 92 9.68 4.57 -5.57
N LYS A 93 10.94 4.30 -5.15
CA LYS A 93 12.12 5.00 -5.67
C LYS A 93 12.26 4.83 -7.18
N ALA A 94 12.12 3.60 -7.68
CA ALA A 94 12.20 3.32 -9.11
C ALA A 94 11.11 4.04 -9.91
N ARG A 95 9.84 3.94 -9.47
CA ARG A 95 8.71 4.63 -10.11
C ARG A 95 8.85 6.15 -10.10
N LEU A 96 9.32 6.72 -9.00
CA LEU A 96 9.55 8.17 -8.88
C LEU A 96 10.65 8.63 -9.84
N ALA A 97 11.76 7.90 -9.92
CA ALA A 97 12.85 8.22 -10.85
C ALA A 97 12.38 8.17 -12.30
N GLU A 98 11.68 7.12 -12.71
CA GLU A 98 11.10 7.00 -14.07
C GLU A 98 10.12 8.15 -14.38
N THR A 99 9.26 8.48 -13.43
CA THR A 99 8.30 9.59 -13.56
C THR A 99 9.01 10.93 -13.69
N ALA A 100 10.05 11.17 -12.88
CA ALA A 100 10.81 12.41 -12.93
C ALA A 100 11.54 12.57 -14.28
N GLU A 101 12.08 11.47 -14.84
CA GLU A 101 12.69 11.50 -16.20
C GLU A 101 11.65 11.74 -17.30
N GLU A 102 10.46 11.14 -17.18
CA GLU A 102 9.37 11.42 -18.13
C GLU A 102 8.95 12.89 -18.10
N ILE A 103 8.79 13.46 -16.91
CA ILE A 103 8.43 14.86 -16.74
C ILE A 103 9.57 15.78 -17.18
N ALA A 104 10.84 15.42 -16.96
CA ALA A 104 11.98 16.19 -17.48
C ALA A 104 11.92 16.32 -19.01
N ARG A 105 11.64 15.24 -19.73
CA ARG A 105 11.44 15.29 -21.19
C ARG A 105 10.26 16.17 -21.62
N VAL A 106 9.20 16.21 -20.81
CA VAL A 106 8.05 17.10 -21.05
C VAL A 106 8.45 18.56 -20.85
N VAL A 107 9.20 18.86 -19.79
CA VAL A 107 9.69 20.22 -19.50
C VAL A 107 10.61 20.70 -20.63
N GLU A 108 11.58 19.90 -21.05
CA GLU A 108 12.50 20.23 -22.14
C GLU A 108 11.75 20.59 -23.44
N LYS A 109 10.74 19.81 -23.81
CA LYS A 109 9.89 20.12 -24.98
C LYS A 109 9.09 21.40 -24.79
N ALA A 110 8.62 21.68 -23.58
CA ALA A 110 7.87 22.89 -23.26
C ALA A 110 8.79 24.12 -23.25
N GLU A 111 10.04 23.98 -22.80
CA GLU A 111 11.06 25.05 -22.87
C GLU A 111 11.38 25.43 -24.31
N ALA A 112 11.57 24.46 -25.19
CA ALA A 112 11.76 24.68 -26.61
C ALA A 112 10.58 25.41 -27.25
N ALA A 113 9.38 25.32 -26.68
CA ALA A 113 8.16 26.02 -27.08
C ALA A 113 7.94 27.36 -26.34
N GLY A 114 8.86 27.80 -25.46
CA GLY A 114 8.76 29.02 -24.67
C GLY A 114 7.87 28.94 -23.41
N ALA A 115 7.45 27.75 -23.01
CA ALA A 115 6.54 27.54 -21.87
C ALA A 115 7.18 26.74 -20.69
N GLY A 116 8.49 26.52 -20.72
CA GLY A 116 9.18 25.63 -19.77
C GLY A 116 9.19 26.11 -18.31
N ASN A 117 9.37 27.39 -18.08
CA ASN A 117 9.55 27.95 -16.73
C ASN A 117 8.39 27.64 -15.77
N THR A 118 7.19 27.41 -16.28
CA THR A 118 6.02 27.15 -15.45
C THR A 118 5.96 25.68 -14.95
N LEU A 119 6.66 24.76 -15.62
CA LEU A 119 6.68 23.33 -15.29
C LEU A 119 7.90 22.91 -14.44
N LEU A 120 8.96 23.73 -14.42
CA LEU A 120 10.16 23.48 -13.62
C LEU A 120 9.89 23.23 -12.14
N PRO A 121 8.98 23.97 -11.46
CA PRO A 121 8.67 23.70 -10.06
C PRO A 121 8.09 22.29 -9.81
N ILE A 122 7.33 21.73 -10.78
CA ILE A 122 6.79 20.38 -10.66
C ILE A 122 7.92 19.36 -10.75
N LEU A 123 8.86 19.54 -11.67
CA LEU A 123 10.02 18.67 -11.80
C LEU A 123 10.92 18.75 -10.56
N ALA A 124 11.17 19.96 -10.04
CA ALA A 124 11.95 20.16 -8.81
C ALA A 124 11.31 19.44 -7.63
N PHE A 125 9.99 19.59 -7.45
CA PHE A 125 9.22 18.90 -6.42
C PHE A 125 9.36 17.38 -6.50
N LEU A 126 9.21 16.78 -7.71
CA LEU A 126 9.38 15.33 -7.90
C LEU A 126 10.79 14.84 -7.56
N ARG A 127 11.83 15.64 -7.84
CA ARG A 127 13.22 15.30 -7.54
C ARG A 127 13.58 15.41 -6.05
N GLU A 128 12.90 16.29 -5.33
CA GLU A 128 13.10 16.49 -3.90
C GLU A 128 12.32 15.49 -3.05
N LEU A 129 11.32 14.83 -3.65
CA LEU A 129 10.44 13.90 -2.94
C LEU A 129 11.23 12.72 -2.37
N ARG A 130 10.93 12.35 -1.12
CA ARG A 130 11.55 11.24 -0.41
C ARG A 130 10.53 10.10 -0.22
N PRO A 131 10.61 9.02 -0.99
CA PRO A 131 9.78 7.85 -0.76
C PRO A 131 10.03 7.28 0.64
N ASN A 132 8.99 6.79 1.27
CA ASN A 132 9.02 6.27 2.63
C ASN A 132 8.70 4.76 2.72
N GLY A 133 8.34 4.11 1.62
CA GLY A 133 8.00 2.69 1.60
C GLY A 133 6.61 2.37 2.15
N ARG A 134 5.75 3.36 2.32
CA ARG A 134 4.39 3.16 2.82
C ARG A 134 3.56 2.30 1.87
N VAL A 135 2.96 1.25 2.39
CA VAL A 135 1.99 0.39 1.72
C VAL A 135 0.61 0.71 2.29
N PRO A 136 -0.36 1.10 1.44
CA PRO A 136 -1.72 1.28 1.89
C PRO A 136 -2.28 -0.02 2.46
N VAL A 137 -2.76 0.02 3.70
CA VAL A 137 -3.38 -1.12 4.36
C VAL A 137 -4.84 -0.83 4.67
N ARG A 138 -5.67 -1.87 4.67
CA ARG A 138 -7.06 -1.77 5.06
C ARG A 138 -7.24 -2.55 6.35
N MET A 139 -7.10 -1.84 7.46
CA MET A 139 -7.24 -2.44 8.77
C MET A 139 -8.69 -2.59 9.18
N THR A 140 -8.98 -3.69 9.84
CA THR A 140 -10.24 -3.97 10.52
C THR A 140 -9.95 -4.88 11.70
N PHE A 141 -10.96 -5.33 12.43
CA PHE A 141 -10.76 -6.26 13.53
C PHE A 141 -9.99 -7.49 13.04
N PRO A 142 -8.93 -7.94 13.74
CA PRO A 142 -8.04 -9.02 13.27
C PRO A 142 -8.78 -10.31 12.89
N ARG A 143 -9.85 -10.64 13.61
CA ARG A 143 -10.67 -11.83 13.32
C ARG A 143 -11.41 -11.75 11.98
N LEU A 144 -11.81 -10.54 11.56
CA LEU A 144 -12.49 -10.29 10.28
C LEU A 144 -11.50 -10.15 9.14
N MET A 145 -10.28 -9.70 9.45
CA MET A 145 -9.21 -9.54 8.46
C MET A 145 -8.61 -10.88 8.07
N LYS A 146 -8.51 -11.82 9.01
CA LYS A 146 -7.92 -13.14 8.79
C LYS A 146 -8.52 -13.84 7.56
N ASN A 147 -7.66 -14.32 6.66
CA ASN A 147 -8.00 -14.96 5.39
C ASN A 147 -8.74 -14.03 4.39
N SER A 148 -8.78 -12.73 4.62
CA SER A 148 -9.29 -11.78 3.64
C SER A 148 -8.17 -11.34 2.67
N PRO A 149 -8.50 -10.77 1.49
CA PRO A 149 -7.50 -10.20 0.58
C PRO A 149 -6.69 -9.03 1.18
N HIS A 150 -7.14 -8.49 2.32
CA HIS A 150 -6.50 -7.38 3.03
C HIS A 150 -5.54 -7.83 4.11
N ASP A 151 -5.51 -9.14 4.41
CA ASP A 151 -4.59 -9.73 5.39
C ASP A 151 -3.22 -9.98 4.73
N LEU A 152 -2.47 -8.91 4.54
CA LEU A 152 -1.20 -8.93 3.84
C LEU A 152 -0.19 -9.81 4.59
N ARG A 153 0.57 -10.61 3.83
CA ARG A 153 1.72 -11.33 4.34
C ARG A 153 2.82 -10.33 4.69
N LEU A 154 3.48 -10.56 5.82
CA LEU A 154 4.57 -9.72 6.30
C LEU A 154 5.90 -10.09 5.68
N GLU A 155 6.81 -9.12 5.62
CA GLU A 155 8.19 -9.27 5.18
C GLU A 155 9.15 -8.91 6.34
N GLU A 156 10.39 -9.39 6.25
CA GLU A 156 11.45 -9.03 7.20
C GLU A 156 11.63 -7.52 7.24
N GLY A 157 11.65 -6.95 8.44
CA GLY A 157 11.81 -5.52 8.66
C GLY A 157 10.58 -4.66 8.43
N ASP A 158 9.40 -5.26 8.23
CA ASP A 158 8.13 -4.50 8.14
C ASP A 158 7.88 -3.73 9.43
N ILE A 159 7.36 -2.50 9.30
CA ILE A 159 6.94 -1.66 10.42
C ILE A 159 5.45 -1.34 10.24
N LEU A 160 4.62 -1.79 11.17
CA LEU A 160 3.21 -1.45 11.23
C LEU A 160 2.99 -0.32 12.23
N LEU A 161 2.54 0.84 11.73
CA LEU A 161 2.13 1.97 12.56
C LEU A 161 0.61 2.04 12.61
N ILE A 162 0.05 2.08 13.81
CA ILE A 162 -1.39 2.29 14.06
C ILE A 162 -1.52 3.59 14.84
N PRO A 163 -1.92 4.71 14.18
CA PRO A 163 -2.02 5.99 14.85
C PRO A 163 -3.23 6.08 15.77
N PRO A 164 -3.25 7.04 16.69
CA PRO A 164 -4.46 7.39 17.43
C PRO A 164 -5.52 7.99 16.50
N MET A 165 -6.80 7.92 16.92
CA MET A 165 -7.91 8.55 16.20
C MET A 165 -7.65 10.04 15.98
N ALA A 166 -7.72 10.47 14.73
CA ALA A 166 -7.65 11.89 14.38
C ALA A 166 -9.00 12.59 14.63
N GLU A 167 -8.94 13.88 14.99
CA GLU A 167 -10.14 14.73 15.18
C GLU A 167 -10.26 15.80 14.11
N SER A 168 -9.27 15.90 13.23
CA SER A 168 -9.16 16.95 12.23
C SER A 168 -8.94 16.40 10.83
N VAL A 169 -9.12 17.29 9.86
CA VAL A 169 -8.82 17.11 8.44
C VAL A 169 -7.77 18.12 8.05
N THR A 170 -6.80 17.72 7.26
CA THR A 170 -5.79 18.62 6.71
C THR A 170 -6.29 19.20 5.38
N VAL A 171 -6.09 20.49 5.16
CA VAL A 171 -6.28 21.16 3.86
C VAL A 171 -4.94 21.69 3.38
N ALA A 172 -4.44 21.18 2.27
CA ALA A 172 -3.12 21.49 1.73
C ALA A 172 -3.16 22.04 0.30
N GLY A 173 -2.10 22.77 -0.09
CA GLY A 173 -1.91 23.25 -1.45
C GLY A 173 -2.48 24.65 -1.72
N ALA A 174 -3.24 24.79 -2.80
CA ALA A 174 -3.74 26.09 -3.28
C ALA A 174 -5.03 26.54 -2.57
N ALA A 175 -5.07 26.47 -1.24
CA ALA A 175 -6.03 27.16 -0.39
C ALA A 175 -5.39 28.43 0.18
N HIS A 176 -6.21 29.45 0.56
CA HIS A 176 -5.67 30.68 1.12
C HIS A 176 -4.97 30.47 2.46
N ASN A 177 -5.57 29.65 3.34
CA ASN A 177 -5.03 29.30 4.66
C ASN A 177 -4.91 27.77 4.77
N PRO A 178 -3.88 27.16 4.15
CA PRO A 178 -3.62 25.74 4.35
C PRO A 178 -3.46 25.43 5.84
N SER A 179 -4.06 24.37 6.33
CA SER A 179 -4.06 24.04 7.76
C SER A 179 -4.13 22.51 7.96
N ASP A 180 -3.33 22.03 8.88
CA ASP A 180 -3.33 20.61 9.30
C ASP A 180 -4.40 20.31 10.35
N ASN A 181 -5.13 21.33 10.82
CA ASN A 181 -6.05 21.18 11.95
C ASN A 181 -7.40 21.84 11.67
N VAL A 182 -8.04 21.45 10.57
CA VAL A 182 -9.42 21.82 10.32
C VAL A 182 -10.33 20.82 11.01
N SER A 183 -11.07 21.25 12.04
CA SER A 183 -11.96 20.36 12.81
C SER A 183 -12.87 19.56 11.90
N PHE A 184 -12.91 18.25 12.10
CA PHE A 184 -13.80 17.37 11.36
C PHE A 184 -15.26 17.63 11.70
N ILE A 185 -16.12 17.61 10.69
CA ILE A 185 -17.58 17.72 10.83
C ILE A 185 -18.21 16.54 10.08
N PRO A 186 -18.90 15.64 10.79
CA PRO A 186 -19.59 14.52 10.15
C PRO A 186 -20.55 14.98 9.04
N GLY A 187 -20.41 14.39 7.84
CA GLY A 187 -21.28 14.70 6.70
C GLY A 187 -21.05 16.06 6.05
N ALA A 188 -20.06 16.84 6.48
CA ALA A 188 -19.77 18.14 5.84
C ALA A 188 -19.23 17.94 4.42
N PRO A 189 -19.72 18.71 3.44
CA PRO A 189 -19.24 18.65 2.07
C PRO A 189 -17.84 19.27 1.93
N LEU A 190 -17.10 18.90 0.89
CA LEU A 190 -15.78 19.46 0.55
C LEU A 190 -15.75 21.00 0.64
N LYS A 191 -16.78 21.66 0.12
CA LYS A 191 -16.89 23.13 0.11
C LYS A 191 -16.76 23.75 1.50
N GLU A 192 -17.24 23.08 2.55
CA GLU A 192 -17.16 23.56 3.93
C GLU A 192 -15.71 23.57 4.43
N TYR A 193 -14.94 22.53 4.16
CA TYR A 193 -13.53 22.45 4.53
C TYR A 193 -12.70 23.50 3.79
N ILE A 194 -12.94 23.66 2.48
CA ILE A 194 -12.25 24.69 1.67
C ILE A 194 -12.60 26.10 2.20
N ARG A 195 -13.86 26.36 2.54
CA ARG A 195 -14.30 27.65 3.12
C ARG A 195 -13.56 27.93 4.44
N ARG A 196 -13.41 26.94 5.30
CA ARG A 196 -12.66 27.06 6.56
C ARG A 196 -11.17 27.30 6.34
N ALA A 197 -10.61 26.79 5.26
CA ALA A 197 -9.25 27.08 4.82
C ALA A 197 -9.14 28.40 4.04
N GLY A 198 -10.11 29.31 4.16
CA GLY A 198 -10.09 30.65 3.55
C GLY A 198 -10.49 30.67 2.07
N GLY A 199 -10.95 29.56 1.49
CA GLY A 199 -11.29 29.46 0.07
C GLY A 199 -10.12 29.01 -0.80
N TYR A 200 -10.40 28.87 -2.09
CA TYR A 200 -9.39 28.58 -3.12
C TYR A 200 -8.57 29.82 -3.46
N LYS A 201 -7.28 29.66 -3.71
CA LYS A 201 -6.45 30.68 -4.36
C LYS A 201 -6.86 30.85 -5.83
N ASP A 202 -6.50 31.99 -6.41
CA ASP A 202 -6.83 32.33 -7.81
C ASP A 202 -6.24 31.34 -8.81
N ASP A 203 -5.09 30.74 -8.48
CA ASP A 203 -4.39 29.74 -9.28
C ASP A 203 -4.76 28.28 -8.95
N ALA A 204 -5.81 28.04 -8.17
CA ALA A 204 -6.24 26.70 -7.77
C ALA A 204 -6.94 25.94 -8.90
N ASP A 205 -6.60 24.66 -9.07
CA ASP A 205 -7.35 23.73 -9.94
C ASP A 205 -8.54 23.14 -9.17
N GLN A 206 -9.65 23.89 -9.18
CA GLN A 206 -10.88 23.52 -8.50
C GLN A 206 -11.55 22.27 -9.10
N ASN A 207 -11.14 21.86 -10.30
CA ASN A 207 -11.68 20.67 -10.99
C ASN A 207 -10.93 19.39 -10.65
N HIS A 208 -9.78 19.49 -9.97
CA HIS A 208 -8.94 18.35 -9.60
C HIS A 208 -8.49 18.46 -8.14
N VAL A 209 -9.46 18.46 -7.22
CA VAL A 209 -9.20 18.34 -5.78
C VAL A 209 -9.08 16.87 -5.42
N HIS A 210 -8.02 16.52 -4.72
CA HIS A 210 -7.75 15.15 -4.31
C HIS A 210 -7.95 14.98 -2.81
N LEU A 211 -8.48 13.83 -2.42
CA LEU A 211 -8.51 13.37 -1.04
C LEU A 211 -7.44 12.31 -0.86
N LEU A 212 -6.43 12.61 -0.09
CA LEU A 212 -5.48 11.64 0.41
C LEU A 212 -6.03 11.09 1.73
N ARG A 213 -6.40 9.84 1.72
CA ARG A 213 -6.91 9.14 2.89
C ARG A 213 -5.82 8.93 3.93
N ALA A 214 -6.22 8.82 5.17
CA ALA A 214 -5.30 8.52 6.26
C ALA A 214 -4.46 7.25 6.02
N ASN A 215 -4.97 6.25 5.28
CA ASN A 215 -4.22 5.05 4.87
C ASN A 215 -3.26 5.25 3.70
N GLY A 216 -3.18 6.44 3.10
CA GLY A 216 -2.31 6.75 1.97
C GLY A 216 -2.92 6.51 0.59
N THR A 217 -4.19 6.11 0.48
CA THR A 217 -4.86 6.02 -0.83
C THR A 217 -5.39 7.37 -1.28
N THR A 218 -5.34 7.64 -2.58
CA THR A 218 -5.79 8.92 -3.16
C THR A 218 -7.09 8.75 -3.94
N VAL A 219 -8.03 9.67 -3.73
CA VAL A 219 -9.31 9.71 -4.42
C VAL A 219 -9.55 11.11 -4.99
N LEU A 220 -10.08 11.22 -6.22
CA LEU A 220 -10.48 12.50 -6.81
C LEU A 220 -11.83 12.94 -6.22
N LEU A 221 -11.87 14.11 -5.58
CA LEU A 221 -13.09 14.66 -4.95
C LEU A 221 -13.95 15.52 -5.89
N THR A 222 -13.36 16.06 -6.95
CA THR A 222 -14.09 16.82 -7.96
C THR A 222 -14.26 15.93 -9.19
N PRO A 223 -15.26 15.09 -9.17
CA PRO A 223 -15.52 14.18 -10.26
C PRO A 223 -16.13 14.94 -11.43
N GLY A 224 -15.81 14.50 -12.64
CA GLY A 224 -16.62 14.78 -13.79
C GLY A 224 -18.03 14.20 -13.60
N PHE A 225 -18.89 14.38 -14.59
CA PHE A 225 -20.27 13.86 -14.60
C PHE A 225 -20.38 12.36 -14.28
N LEU A 226 -19.35 11.58 -14.63
CA LEU A 226 -19.19 10.16 -14.34
C LEU A 226 -17.86 9.90 -13.64
N SER A 227 -17.88 9.19 -12.53
CA SER A 227 -16.68 8.67 -11.87
C SER A 227 -16.77 7.16 -11.72
N TRP A 228 -15.62 6.47 -11.87
CA TRP A 228 -15.51 5.06 -11.58
C TRP A 228 -15.36 4.85 -10.08
N ASN A 229 -16.31 4.13 -9.47
CA ASN A 229 -16.18 3.70 -8.08
C ASN A 229 -15.51 2.31 -8.01
N PRO A 230 -14.23 2.22 -7.64
CA PRO A 230 -13.51 0.94 -7.60
C PRO A 230 -14.01 0.01 -6.49
N ALA A 231 -14.61 0.55 -5.43
CA ALA A 231 -15.16 -0.26 -4.34
C ALA A 231 -16.48 -0.94 -4.73
N ALA A 232 -17.28 -0.28 -5.57
CA ALA A 232 -18.55 -0.79 -6.06
C ALA A 232 -18.46 -1.41 -7.45
N TYR A 233 -17.29 -1.36 -8.10
CA TYR A 233 -17.07 -1.85 -9.48
C TYR A 233 -18.09 -1.31 -10.50
N ARG A 234 -18.46 -0.02 -10.39
CA ARG A 234 -19.44 0.61 -11.27
C ARG A 234 -19.12 2.08 -11.54
N TRP A 235 -19.65 2.58 -12.66
CA TRP A 235 -19.68 4.01 -12.93
C TRP A 235 -20.82 4.68 -12.15
N GLU A 236 -20.53 5.75 -11.47
CA GLU A 236 -21.51 6.54 -10.72
C GLU A 236 -21.63 7.93 -11.32
N VAL A 237 -22.87 8.40 -11.41
CA VAL A 237 -23.18 9.76 -11.85
C VAL A 237 -23.06 10.68 -10.64
N THR A 238 -21.89 11.21 -10.43
CA THR A 238 -21.54 11.99 -9.24
C THR A 238 -22.35 13.28 -9.10
N ALA A 239 -22.73 13.86 -10.23
CA ALA A 239 -23.58 15.07 -10.25
C ALA A 239 -25.01 14.84 -9.74
N LEU A 240 -25.52 13.60 -9.82
CA LEU A 240 -26.88 13.25 -9.39
C LEU A 240 -26.95 12.57 -8.02
N THR A 241 -25.90 11.83 -7.65
CA THR A 241 -25.92 11.03 -6.41
C THR A 241 -25.28 11.76 -5.22
N GLY A 242 -24.59 12.88 -5.45
CA GLY A 242 -23.84 13.57 -4.39
C GLY A 242 -22.77 12.68 -3.72
N ALA A 243 -22.45 11.54 -4.32
CA ALA A 243 -21.50 10.57 -3.80
C ALA A 243 -20.06 11.06 -3.97
N ILE A 244 -19.77 12.21 -3.38
CA ILE A 244 -18.41 12.58 -3.03
C ILE A 244 -18.00 11.59 -1.94
N PRO A 245 -16.82 10.95 -2.03
CA PRO A 245 -16.34 10.08 -0.98
C PRO A 245 -16.40 10.81 0.37
N ASP A 246 -17.01 10.19 1.38
CA ASP A 246 -17.09 10.80 2.71
C ASP A 246 -15.69 11.16 3.18
N ILE A 247 -15.52 12.41 3.60
CA ILE A 247 -14.30 12.88 4.23
C ILE A 247 -14.30 12.34 5.66
N SER A 248 -13.20 11.76 6.09
CA SER A 248 -13.03 11.16 7.40
C SER A 248 -11.94 11.92 8.20
N PRO A 249 -11.94 11.81 9.54
CA PRO A 249 -10.83 12.32 10.33
C PRO A 249 -9.49 11.73 9.86
N GLY A 250 -8.43 12.54 9.90
CA GLY A 250 -7.10 12.14 9.42
C GLY A 250 -6.91 12.21 7.91
N ASP A 251 -7.96 12.47 7.14
CA ASP A 251 -7.84 12.68 5.69
C ASP A 251 -7.20 14.03 5.37
N THR A 252 -6.54 14.11 4.22
CA THR A 252 -5.97 15.35 3.69
C THR A 252 -6.63 15.72 2.37
N ILE A 253 -7.20 16.92 2.32
CA ILE A 253 -7.73 17.53 1.10
C ILE A 253 -6.58 18.27 0.42
N VAL A 254 -6.23 17.88 -0.80
CA VAL A 254 -5.13 18.47 -1.56
C VAL A 254 -5.68 19.21 -2.76
N VAL A 255 -5.42 20.51 -2.81
CA VAL A 255 -5.77 21.39 -3.92
C VAL A 255 -4.50 21.70 -4.69
N PHE A 256 -4.39 21.19 -5.90
CA PHE A 256 -3.27 21.54 -6.77
C PHE A 256 -3.43 22.94 -7.36
N ARG A 257 -2.32 23.53 -7.80
CA ARG A 257 -2.37 24.69 -8.69
C ARG A 257 -2.81 24.27 -10.09
N ALA A 258 -3.50 25.14 -10.78
CA ALA A 258 -3.88 24.93 -12.16
C ALA A 258 -2.64 24.78 -13.05
N LEU A 259 -2.67 23.81 -13.93
CA LEU A 259 -1.62 23.67 -14.93
C LEU A 259 -1.72 24.81 -15.95
N PRO A 260 -0.60 25.21 -16.59
CA PRO A 260 -0.59 26.26 -17.61
C PRO A 260 -1.62 25.99 -18.71
N SER A 261 -2.29 27.04 -19.13
CA SER A 261 -3.20 26.98 -20.29
C SER A 261 -2.41 26.71 -21.57
N GLY A 262 -3.03 25.95 -22.50
CA GLY A 262 -2.40 25.63 -23.80
C GLY A 262 -1.56 24.37 -23.81
N LEU A 263 -1.41 23.66 -22.70
CA LEU A 263 -0.74 22.35 -22.70
C LEU A 263 -1.55 21.31 -23.50
N PRO A 264 -0.90 20.46 -24.30
CA PRO A 264 -1.55 19.32 -24.93
C PRO A 264 -2.24 18.44 -23.87
N ARG A 265 -3.43 17.91 -24.18
CA ARG A 265 -4.21 17.09 -23.23
C ARG A 265 -3.43 15.91 -22.64
N GLN A 266 -2.59 15.26 -23.46
CA GLN A 266 -1.74 14.17 -22.97
C GLN A 266 -0.70 14.65 -21.95
N THR A 267 -0.08 15.79 -22.21
CA THR A 267 0.92 16.41 -21.32
C THR A 267 0.28 16.77 -19.97
N ALA A 268 -0.87 17.45 -19.99
CA ALA A 268 -1.61 17.80 -18.78
C ALA A 268 -2.01 16.54 -17.98
N ARG A 269 -2.43 15.46 -18.66
CA ARG A 269 -2.76 14.19 -18.00
C ARG A 269 -1.54 13.57 -17.31
N ARG A 270 -0.38 13.53 -17.98
CA ARG A 270 0.87 12.98 -17.41
C ARG A 270 1.32 13.77 -16.18
N LEU A 271 1.28 15.11 -16.26
CA LEU A 271 1.61 15.96 -15.12
C LEU A 271 0.69 15.70 -13.91
N ARG A 272 -0.62 15.57 -14.15
CA ARG A 272 -1.55 15.22 -13.05
C ARG A 272 -1.27 13.83 -12.47
N GLN A 273 -0.99 12.84 -13.31
CA GLN A 273 -0.62 11.51 -12.83
C GLN A 273 0.67 11.52 -12.00
N ALA A 274 1.66 12.31 -12.41
CA ALA A 274 2.89 12.48 -11.64
C ALA A 274 2.63 13.15 -10.28
N LEU A 275 1.76 14.17 -10.23
CA LEU A 275 1.37 14.81 -8.97
C LEU A 275 0.60 13.86 -8.03
N VAL A 276 -0.30 13.04 -8.57
CA VAL A 276 -1.01 12.01 -7.77
C VAL A 276 -0.04 10.96 -7.23
N LEU A 277 0.89 10.47 -8.06
CA LEU A 277 1.94 9.56 -7.61
C LEU A 277 2.78 10.20 -6.50
N ALA A 278 3.11 11.48 -6.65
CA ALA A 278 3.83 12.21 -5.62
C ALA A 278 3.08 12.26 -4.28
N LEU A 279 1.77 12.47 -4.30
CA LEU A 279 0.94 12.42 -3.10
C LEU A 279 0.93 11.04 -2.45
N GLU A 280 0.78 9.97 -3.23
CA GLU A 280 0.79 8.60 -2.72
C GLU A 280 2.13 8.24 -2.09
N ILE A 281 3.23 8.73 -2.66
CA ILE A 281 4.59 8.48 -2.16
C ILE A 281 4.91 9.36 -0.95
N ALA A 282 4.56 10.65 -0.98
CA ALA A 282 4.89 11.58 0.10
C ALA A 282 4.16 11.23 1.40
N GLY A 283 2.90 10.79 1.30
CA GLY A 283 2.01 10.71 2.44
C GLY A 283 2.06 12.03 3.22
N VAL A 284 1.01 12.79 3.31
CA VAL A 284 1.09 14.16 3.87
C VAL A 284 1.41 14.21 5.37
N THR A 285 1.44 13.09 6.05
CA THR A 285 1.73 13.08 7.48
C THR A 285 2.51 11.83 7.87
N GLY A 286 3.67 12.04 8.38
CA GLY A 286 4.44 11.05 9.09
C GLY A 286 5.88 10.96 8.60
N ILE A 287 6.77 11.51 9.41
CA ILE A 287 8.17 11.07 9.40
C ILE A 287 8.12 9.56 9.55
N PRO A 288 8.68 8.77 8.62
CA PRO A 288 8.74 7.32 8.81
C PRO A 288 9.42 7.05 10.16
N PRO A 289 8.92 6.11 10.95
CA PRO A 289 9.61 5.71 12.17
C PRO A 289 11.04 5.32 11.82
N GLU A 290 11.97 5.75 12.63
CA GLU A 290 13.40 5.41 12.45
C GLU A 290 13.53 3.88 12.56
N PRO A 291 14.16 3.20 11.59
CA PRO A 291 14.32 1.75 11.67
C PRO A 291 15.01 1.41 12.99
N PRO A 292 14.61 0.33 13.68
CA PRO A 292 15.22 -0.06 14.93
C PRO A 292 16.74 -0.18 14.72
N ALA A 293 17.50 0.46 15.61
CA ALA A 293 18.95 0.35 15.61
C ALA A 293 19.31 -1.14 15.56
N ALA A 294 20.17 -1.53 14.62
CA ALA A 294 20.62 -2.90 14.49
C ALA A 294 21.04 -3.39 15.88
N ALA A 295 20.49 -4.52 16.30
CA ALA A 295 20.83 -5.12 17.58
C ALA A 295 22.37 -5.22 17.65
N PRO A 296 23.02 -4.84 18.78
CA PRO A 296 24.45 -4.93 18.88
C PRO A 296 24.85 -6.38 18.61
N GLU A 297 25.74 -6.57 17.64
CA GLU A 297 26.34 -7.87 17.38
C GLU A 297 26.89 -8.38 18.71
N THR A 298 26.31 -9.43 19.26
CA THR A 298 26.87 -10.14 20.40
C THR A 298 28.17 -10.79 19.92
N THR A 299 29.25 -10.08 20.07
CA THR A 299 30.57 -10.69 20.04
C THR A 299 30.63 -11.68 21.20
N SER A 300 30.41 -12.96 20.85
CA SER A 300 30.75 -14.06 21.78
C SER A 300 32.24 -14.08 22.07
N PRO A 301 32.60 -14.32 23.32
CA PRO A 301 34.01 -14.43 23.74
C PRO A 301 34.68 -15.69 23.18
#